data_b217e0ebb6d92ffdfe8fc611bc907345
#
_entry.id   b217e0ebb6d92ffdfe8fc611bc907345
#
_cell.length_a   1.000
_cell.length_b   1.000
_cell.length_c   1.000
_cell.angle_alpha   90.00
_cell.angle_beta   90.00
_cell.angle_gamma   90.00
#
_symmetry.space_group_name_H-M   'P 1'
#
loop_
_entity.id
_entity.type
_entity.pdbx_description
1 polymer ?
#
loop_
_entity_poly.entity_id
_entity_poly.type
_entity_poly.pdbx_seq_one_letter_code
_entity_poly.pdbx_strand_id
1 'polypeptide(L)'
;NNLFAINSDIKREDVDFVLFCTQSPDYFLPTSACLIQEQLGLRTNIGAIDYSLGCSGYVYGLAIAKGLIIGRIAKNVLLLTAETYSKFLHPRDKGNRTIFGDAASASIISTEGFAEIGEFALGTDGKGANNLIVRTGASREKKTKNDLSFDENGNPVSSDYLYMNGAEIFTFTQKNVPVVVKDTLLKNNLEQPEINLFVLHQANKYMLNFLRKKMKIEEEKFYYFLSEVGNTVSSSIPLALCEAKRENRLNGNVLLAGFGVGYSWAGVVLKA
;
A
#
# COMPACT_ATOMS: atom_id res chain seq x y z
N ASN A 1 -0.19 12.03 14.83
CA ASN A 1 0.25 13.29 15.49
C ASN A 1 1.33 14.00 14.66
N ASN A 2 2.37 13.29 14.16
CA ASN A 2 3.45 13.92 13.40
C ASN A 2 2.97 14.65 12.15
N LEU A 3 1.97 14.12 11.42
CA LEU A 3 1.40 14.76 10.23
C LEU A 3 0.90 16.18 10.53
N PHE A 4 0.11 16.34 11.59
CA PHE A 4 -0.43 17.65 12.00
C PHE A 4 0.64 18.58 12.58
N ALA A 5 1.72 18.04 13.16
CA ALA A 5 2.84 18.85 13.64
C ALA A 5 3.70 19.41 12.50
N ILE A 6 3.79 18.66 11.37
CA ILE A 6 4.59 19.08 10.20
C ILE A 6 3.78 20.00 9.26
N ASN A 7 2.46 19.81 9.19
CA ASN A 7 1.57 20.56 8.30
C ASN A 7 0.64 21.45 9.15
N SER A 8 1.10 22.66 9.48
CA SER A 8 0.36 23.62 10.29
C SER A 8 -0.95 24.12 9.67
N ASP A 9 -1.07 23.98 8.34
CA ASP A 9 -2.21 24.49 7.58
C ASP A 9 -3.46 23.58 7.66
N ILE A 10 -3.28 22.34 8.12
CA ILE A 10 -4.38 21.38 8.31
C ILE A 10 -4.43 20.96 9.77
N LYS A 11 -5.54 21.27 10.41
CA LYS A 11 -5.81 20.94 11.81
C LYS A 11 -6.67 19.69 11.93
N ARG A 12 -6.75 19.14 13.15
CA ARG A 12 -7.59 17.96 13.41
C ARG A 12 -9.08 18.20 13.13
N GLU A 13 -9.55 19.41 13.45
CA GLU A 13 -10.92 19.86 13.20
C GLU A 13 -11.29 19.98 11.72
N ASP A 14 -10.31 20.00 10.82
CA ASP A 14 -10.55 20.08 9.37
C ASP A 14 -10.76 18.71 8.73
N VAL A 15 -10.44 17.61 9.44
CA VAL A 15 -10.63 16.26 8.93
C VAL A 15 -12.10 15.90 8.86
N ASP A 16 -12.58 15.52 7.67
CA ASP A 16 -13.99 15.12 7.43
C ASP A 16 -14.14 13.60 7.34
N PHE A 17 -13.06 12.89 7.03
CA PHE A 17 -13.11 11.44 6.83
C PHE A 17 -11.78 10.77 7.20
N VAL A 18 -11.84 9.67 7.96
CA VAL A 18 -10.72 8.76 8.20
C VAL A 18 -10.89 7.53 7.33
N LEU A 19 -9.93 7.30 6.44
CA LEU A 19 -9.85 6.13 5.59
C LEU A 19 -8.61 5.32 5.98
N PHE A 20 -8.80 4.12 6.54
CA PHE A 20 -7.71 3.32 7.06
C PHE A 20 -7.52 2.02 6.29
N CYS A 21 -6.35 1.88 5.67
CA CYS A 21 -5.92 0.66 4.99
C CYS A 21 -5.12 -0.23 5.94
N THR A 22 -5.62 -1.42 6.22
CA THR A 22 -4.88 -2.40 7.00
C THR A 22 -5.36 -3.82 6.72
N GLN A 23 -4.44 -4.79 6.74
CA GLN A 23 -4.73 -6.23 6.81
C GLN A 23 -4.49 -6.78 8.23
N SER A 24 -4.06 -5.93 9.16
CA SER A 24 -3.81 -6.26 10.55
C SER A 24 -4.62 -5.37 11.51
N PRO A 25 -5.98 -5.40 11.43
CA PRO A 25 -6.82 -4.57 12.28
C PRO A 25 -6.69 -4.99 13.76
N ASP A 26 -6.97 -4.05 14.67
CA ASP A 26 -6.94 -4.33 16.11
C ASP A 26 -7.95 -5.41 16.51
N TYR A 27 -9.17 -5.34 15.94
CA TYR A 27 -10.29 -6.23 16.24
C TYR A 27 -11.07 -6.55 14.96
N PHE A 28 -11.86 -7.62 14.97
CA PHE A 28 -12.87 -7.85 13.93
C PHE A 28 -13.98 -6.80 13.94
N LEU A 29 -14.29 -6.27 15.11
CA LEU A 29 -15.21 -5.15 15.37
C LEU A 29 -14.89 -4.52 16.73
N PRO A 30 -14.99 -3.20 16.89
CA PRO A 30 -15.25 -2.21 15.83
C PRO A 30 -14.08 -2.05 14.84
N THR A 31 -14.28 -1.25 13.78
CA THR A 31 -13.20 -0.87 12.86
C THR A 31 -12.13 -0.06 13.58
N SER A 32 -10.86 -0.25 13.22
CA SER A 32 -9.74 0.50 13.81
C SER A 32 -9.84 2.01 13.54
N ALA A 33 -10.43 2.42 12.41
CA ALA A 33 -10.65 3.83 12.10
C ALA A 33 -11.52 4.56 13.14
N CYS A 34 -12.50 3.87 13.75
CA CYS A 34 -13.30 4.44 14.85
C CYS A 34 -12.45 4.68 16.10
N LEU A 35 -11.55 3.74 16.43
CA LEU A 35 -10.64 3.88 17.57
C LEU A 35 -9.62 5.02 17.32
N ILE A 36 -9.12 5.11 16.10
CA ILE A 36 -8.17 6.15 15.68
C ILE A 36 -8.84 7.53 15.75
N GLN A 37 -10.14 7.65 15.36
CA GLN A 37 -10.88 8.90 15.45
C GLN A 37 -10.85 9.46 16.87
N GLU A 38 -11.17 8.62 17.85
CA GLU A 38 -11.17 8.98 19.27
C GLU A 38 -9.77 9.31 19.79
N GLN A 39 -8.79 8.44 19.52
CA GLN A 39 -7.40 8.61 19.97
C GLN A 39 -6.73 9.88 19.41
N LEU A 40 -7.10 10.30 18.20
CA LEU A 40 -6.62 11.54 17.59
C LEU A 40 -7.41 12.78 18.05
N GLY A 41 -8.50 12.62 18.78
CA GLY A 41 -9.37 13.72 19.18
C GLY A 41 -10.04 14.40 17.98
N LEU A 42 -10.39 13.61 16.94
CA LEU A 42 -11.12 14.13 15.79
C LEU A 42 -12.62 14.31 16.14
N ARG A 43 -13.29 15.19 15.39
CA ARG A 43 -14.72 15.44 15.58
C ARG A 43 -15.53 14.15 15.45
N THR A 44 -16.66 14.06 16.12
CA THR A 44 -17.58 12.90 16.06
C THR A 44 -18.48 12.90 14.81
N ASN A 45 -18.62 14.03 14.13
CA ASN A 45 -19.43 14.19 12.92
C ASN A 45 -18.61 14.01 11.64
N ILE A 46 -17.75 12.99 11.61
CA ILE A 46 -16.92 12.62 10.45
C ILE A 46 -17.18 11.17 10.05
N GLY A 47 -16.81 10.80 8.82
CA GLY A 47 -16.79 9.40 8.39
C GLY A 47 -15.52 8.69 8.87
N ALA A 48 -15.61 7.39 9.18
CA ALA A 48 -14.46 6.57 9.54
C ALA A 48 -14.68 5.12 9.10
N ILE A 49 -13.80 4.60 8.24
CA ILE A 49 -13.86 3.20 7.77
C ILE A 49 -12.47 2.59 7.62
N ASP A 50 -12.41 1.26 7.80
CA ASP A 50 -11.27 0.43 7.39
C ASP A 50 -11.56 -0.22 6.04
N TYR A 51 -10.50 -0.49 5.26
CA TYR A 51 -10.56 -1.40 4.12
C TYR A 51 -9.32 -2.31 4.11
N SER A 52 -9.56 -3.58 3.75
CA SER A 52 -8.52 -4.61 3.78
C SER A 52 -7.90 -4.79 2.41
N LEU A 53 -6.80 -4.07 2.16
CA LEU A 53 -5.90 -4.28 1.02
C LEU A 53 -4.46 -4.19 1.49
N GLY A 54 -3.58 -4.97 0.83
CA GLY A 54 -2.14 -4.92 1.11
C GLY A 54 -1.42 -3.90 0.22
N CYS A 55 -0.49 -4.39 -0.58
CA CYS A 55 0.50 -3.60 -1.33
C CYS A 55 -0.08 -2.60 -2.35
N SER A 56 -1.28 -2.83 -2.86
CA SER A 56 -2.02 -1.88 -3.72
C SER A 56 -2.85 -0.88 -2.91
N GLY A 57 -2.99 -1.09 -1.60
CA GLY A 57 -3.96 -0.41 -0.74
C GLY A 57 -3.81 1.10 -0.73
N TYR A 58 -2.59 1.64 -0.70
CA TYR A 58 -2.41 3.09 -0.72
C TYR A 58 -2.99 3.74 -1.98
N VAL A 59 -2.73 3.16 -3.17
CA VAL A 59 -3.25 3.72 -4.44
C VAL A 59 -4.77 3.58 -4.53
N TYR A 60 -5.34 2.46 -4.04
CA TYR A 60 -6.80 2.33 -3.89
C TYR A 60 -7.35 3.36 -2.90
N GLY A 61 -6.65 3.64 -1.80
CA GLY A 61 -7.01 4.67 -0.83
C GLY A 61 -7.07 6.07 -1.44
N LEU A 62 -6.10 6.41 -2.30
CA LEU A 62 -6.12 7.65 -3.06
C LEU A 62 -7.35 7.74 -3.98
N ALA A 63 -7.72 6.63 -4.63
CA ALA A 63 -8.91 6.58 -5.50
C ALA A 63 -10.21 6.78 -4.71
N ILE A 64 -10.35 6.12 -3.55
CA ILE A 64 -11.51 6.28 -2.66
C ILE A 64 -11.57 7.71 -2.14
N ALA A 65 -10.45 8.26 -1.64
CA ALA A 65 -10.38 9.62 -1.12
C ALA A 65 -10.76 10.67 -2.19
N LYS A 66 -10.21 10.53 -3.42
CA LYS A 66 -10.59 11.38 -4.57
C LYS A 66 -12.08 11.29 -4.84
N GLY A 67 -12.66 10.07 -4.81
CA GLY A 67 -14.09 9.86 -5.00
C GLY A 67 -14.95 10.53 -3.91
N LEU A 68 -14.56 10.46 -2.65
CA LEU A 68 -15.24 11.13 -1.53
C LEU A 68 -15.22 12.66 -1.68
N ILE A 69 -14.11 13.22 -2.15
CA ILE A 69 -13.95 14.67 -2.36
C ILE A 69 -14.77 15.14 -3.56
N ILE A 70 -14.68 14.46 -4.71
CA ILE A 70 -15.47 14.79 -5.92
C ILE A 70 -16.97 14.63 -5.64
N GLY A 71 -17.35 13.60 -4.89
CA GLY A 71 -18.73 13.35 -4.43
C GLY A 71 -19.23 14.34 -3.37
N ARG A 72 -18.39 15.28 -2.93
CA ARG A 72 -18.69 16.28 -1.89
C ARG A 72 -19.08 15.67 -0.53
N ILE A 73 -18.63 14.44 -0.25
CA ILE A 73 -18.83 13.76 1.03
C ILE A 73 -17.81 14.26 2.06
N ALA A 74 -16.61 14.58 1.61
CA ALA A 74 -15.52 15.13 2.43
C ALA A 74 -14.75 16.20 1.63
N LYS A 75 -14.14 17.15 2.33
CA LYS A 75 -13.14 18.08 1.78
C LYS A 75 -11.73 17.57 2.08
N ASN A 76 -11.53 17.06 3.29
CA ASN A 76 -10.25 16.58 3.77
C ASN A 76 -10.38 15.14 4.26
N VAL A 77 -9.68 14.22 3.59
CA VAL A 77 -9.62 12.78 3.94
C VAL A 77 -8.26 12.48 4.56
N LEU A 78 -8.26 12.00 5.79
CA LEU A 78 -7.07 11.44 6.42
C LEU A 78 -6.94 9.99 5.98
N LEU A 79 -6.08 9.75 4.98
CA LEU A 79 -5.72 8.41 4.52
C LEU A 79 -4.58 7.87 5.39
N LEU A 80 -4.85 6.79 6.07
CA LEU A 80 -3.90 6.06 6.90
C LEU A 80 -3.59 4.70 6.29
N THR A 81 -2.35 4.26 6.40
CA THR A 81 -1.96 2.87 6.16
C THR A 81 -1.16 2.37 7.35
N ALA A 82 -1.41 1.17 7.82
CA ALA A 82 -0.58 0.54 8.84
C ALA A 82 -0.65 -0.97 8.76
N GLU A 83 0.52 -1.60 8.95
CA GLU A 83 0.64 -3.05 8.93
C GLU A 83 1.57 -3.53 10.02
N THR A 84 1.16 -4.60 10.68
CA THR A 84 1.99 -5.37 11.61
C THR A 84 2.17 -6.80 11.08
N TYR A 85 2.76 -6.91 9.88
CA TYR A 85 2.93 -8.19 9.20
C TYR A 85 3.83 -9.16 9.96
N SER A 86 4.72 -8.64 10.83
CA SER A 86 5.53 -9.46 11.73
C SER A 86 4.68 -10.41 12.58
N LYS A 87 3.41 -10.07 12.89
CA LYS A 87 2.46 -10.91 13.64
C LYS A 87 1.93 -12.11 12.83
N PHE A 88 1.98 -12.04 11.51
CA PHE A 88 1.57 -13.15 10.65
C PHE A 88 2.72 -14.12 10.34
N LEU A 89 3.95 -13.76 10.68
CA LEU A 89 5.15 -14.53 10.34
C LEU A 89 5.54 -15.48 11.47
N HIS A 90 5.81 -16.74 11.12
CA HIS A 90 6.38 -17.66 12.11
C HIS A 90 7.79 -17.20 12.52
N PRO A 91 8.18 -17.26 13.81
CA PRO A 91 9.51 -16.80 14.29
C PRO A 91 10.71 -17.43 13.58
N ARG A 92 10.56 -18.65 13.04
CA ARG A 92 11.60 -19.37 12.31
C ARG A 92 11.52 -19.24 10.79
N ASP A 93 10.57 -18.46 10.25
CA ASP A 93 10.45 -18.21 8.82
C ASP A 93 11.55 -17.26 8.34
N LYS A 94 12.67 -17.82 7.90
CA LYS A 94 13.81 -17.04 7.41
C LYS A 94 13.55 -16.34 6.09
N GLY A 95 12.64 -16.88 5.26
CA GLY A 95 12.30 -16.30 3.96
C GLY A 95 11.50 -15.01 4.11
N ASN A 96 10.35 -15.09 4.76
CA ASN A 96 9.44 -13.94 4.86
C ASN A 96 9.91 -12.89 5.87
N ARG A 97 10.51 -13.30 7.00
CA ARG A 97 11.01 -12.36 8.02
C ARG A 97 12.13 -11.43 7.54
N THR A 98 12.86 -11.82 6.51
CA THR A 98 13.89 -10.96 5.90
C THR A 98 13.35 -10.00 4.86
N ILE A 99 12.07 -10.13 4.50
CA ILE A 99 11.41 -9.30 3.49
C ILE A 99 10.52 -8.24 4.13
N PHE A 100 9.62 -8.66 5.04
CA PHE A 100 8.56 -7.78 5.56
C PHE A 100 9.00 -6.94 6.76
N GLY A 101 8.52 -5.68 6.78
CA GLY A 101 8.65 -4.76 7.90
C GLY A 101 7.28 -4.21 8.34
N ASP A 102 7.18 -3.84 9.62
CA ASP A 102 6.00 -3.19 10.18
C ASP A 102 6.13 -1.68 10.03
N ALA A 103 5.08 -1.01 9.60
CA ALA A 103 5.09 0.44 9.46
C ALA A 103 3.67 1.03 9.40
N ALA A 104 3.61 2.35 9.59
CA ALA A 104 2.41 3.15 9.41
C ALA A 104 2.73 4.45 8.67
N SER A 105 1.76 4.94 7.91
CA SER A 105 1.83 6.25 7.27
C SER A 105 0.53 7.00 7.38
N ALA A 106 0.59 8.32 7.18
CA ALA A 106 -0.56 9.21 7.15
C ALA A 106 -0.41 10.23 6.01
N SER A 107 -1.48 10.40 5.24
CA SER A 107 -1.56 11.38 4.15
C SER A 107 -2.86 12.17 4.28
N ILE A 108 -2.83 13.47 4.02
CA ILE A 108 -4.04 14.27 3.83
C ILE A 108 -4.30 14.39 2.34
N ILE A 109 -5.50 14.02 1.94
CA ILE A 109 -6.03 14.20 0.59
C ILE A 109 -7.11 15.28 0.68
N SER A 110 -6.92 16.35 -0.07
CA SER A 110 -7.74 17.55 0.04
C SER A 110 -8.02 18.14 -1.35
N THR A 111 -8.88 19.15 -1.41
CA THR A 111 -9.10 19.97 -2.62
C THR A 111 -7.90 20.82 -2.99
N GLU A 112 -6.97 21.03 -2.05
CA GLU A 112 -5.72 21.76 -2.24
C GLU A 112 -4.57 20.92 -1.71
N GLY A 113 -3.40 20.97 -2.36
CA GLY A 113 -2.25 20.16 -1.95
C GLY A 113 -1.02 20.43 -2.82
N PHE A 114 0.06 19.72 -2.50
CA PHE A 114 1.32 19.85 -3.25
C PHE A 114 1.29 19.10 -4.60
N ALA A 115 0.31 18.22 -4.83
CA ALA A 115 0.19 17.45 -6.06
C ALA A 115 -1.28 17.17 -6.41
N GLU A 116 -1.61 17.24 -7.69
CA GLU A 116 -2.90 16.81 -8.21
C GLU A 116 -2.92 15.29 -8.45
N ILE A 117 -3.98 14.62 -8.03
CA ILE A 117 -4.19 13.19 -8.24
C ILE A 117 -4.87 12.97 -9.61
N GLY A 118 -4.18 12.35 -10.52
CA GLY A 118 -4.66 12.02 -11.87
C GLY A 118 -5.67 10.86 -11.91
N GLU A 119 -5.78 10.21 -13.08
CA GLU A 119 -6.69 9.10 -13.33
C GLU A 119 -6.08 7.75 -12.94
N PHE A 120 -6.93 6.82 -12.51
CA PHE A 120 -6.53 5.52 -11.96
C PHE A 120 -6.67 4.38 -12.97
N ALA A 121 -5.67 3.49 -13.00
CA ALA A 121 -5.80 2.16 -13.55
C ALA A 121 -5.89 1.15 -12.39
N LEU A 122 -6.96 0.36 -12.34
CA LEU A 122 -7.22 -0.61 -11.27
C LEU A 122 -7.38 -2.00 -11.86
N GLY A 123 -7.03 -3.04 -11.08
CA GLY A 123 -7.26 -4.40 -11.50
C GLY A 123 -7.24 -5.40 -10.33
N THR A 124 -7.95 -6.52 -10.53
CA THR A 124 -8.09 -7.59 -9.55
C THR A 124 -8.18 -8.94 -10.24
N ASP A 125 -7.47 -9.95 -9.73
CA ASP A 125 -7.57 -11.34 -10.16
C ASP A 125 -7.57 -12.28 -8.94
N GLY A 126 -8.77 -12.70 -8.53
CA GLY A 126 -8.97 -13.59 -7.39
C GLY A 126 -8.38 -14.99 -7.55
N LYS A 127 -7.94 -15.39 -8.75
CA LYS A 127 -7.25 -16.67 -8.97
C LYS A 127 -5.95 -16.79 -8.17
N GLY A 128 -5.33 -15.64 -7.86
CA GLY A 128 -4.11 -15.56 -7.07
C GLY A 128 -4.28 -15.66 -5.56
N ALA A 129 -5.51 -15.77 -5.04
CA ALA A 129 -5.80 -15.67 -3.60
C ALA A 129 -4.99 -16.64 -2.72
N ASN A 130 -4.70 -17.85 -3.23
CA ASN A 130 -3.97 -18.86 -2.47
C ASN A 130 -2.44 -18.68 -2.50
N ASN A 131 -1.92 -17.73 -3.28
CA ASN A 131 -0.47 -17.54 -3.44
C ASN A 131 0.14 -16.59 -2.39
N LEU A 132 -0.69 -15.86 -1.67
CA LEU A 132 -0.28 -15.04 -0.54
C LEU A 132 -1.45 -14.95 0.43
N ILE A 133 -1.41 -15.73 1.53
CA ILE A 133 -2.56 -15.92 2.39
C ILE A 133 -2.17 -16.32 3.82
N VAL A 134 -2.94 -15.86 4.80
CA VAL A 134 -3.07 -16.48 6.13
C VAL A 134 -4.45 -17.16 6.16
N ARG A 135 -4.49 -18.48 6.34
CA ARG A 135 -5.74 -19.25 6.15
C ARG A 135 -6.67 -19.18 7.33
N THR A 136 -6.12 -19.16 8.55
CA THR A 136 -6.89 -19.21 9.80
C THR A 136 -7.01 -17.82 10.46
N GLY A 137 -7.83 -17.74 11.48
CA GLY A 137 -8.03 -16.52 12.28
C GLY A 137 -9.17 -15.61 11.80
N ALA A 138 -9.63 -15.75 10.55
CA ALA A 138 -10.76 -14.99 10.01
C ALA A 138 -12.06 -15.84 9.98
N SER A 139 -13.14 -15.29 9.45
CA SER A 139 -14.49 -15.90 9.53
C SER A 139 -14.62 -17.27 8.88
N ARG A 140 -13.84 -17.56 7.84
CA ARG A 140 -13.90 -18.85 7.13
C ARG A 140 -13.32 -20.00 7.97
N GLU A 141 -12.16 -19.76 8.59
CA GLU A 141 -11.47 -20.70 9.47
C GLU A 141 -11.02 -19.96 10.74
N LYS A 142 -11.95 -19.86 11.71
CA LYS A 142 -11.72 -19.06 12.93
C LYS A 142 -10.66 -19.64 13.86
N LYS A 143 -10.60 -20.97 13.95
CA LYS A 143 -9.69 -21.67 14.86
C LYS A 143 -8.37 -21.96 14.21
N THR A 144 -7.30 -21.79 14.96
CA THR A 144 -5.95 -22.24 14.58
C THR A 144 -5.96 -23.74 14.32
N LYS A 145 -5.20 -24.18 13.31
CA LYS A 145 -5.07 -25.60 12.97
C LYS A 145 -4.01 -26.31 13.83
N ASN A 146 -3.02 -25.56 14.33
CA ASN A 146 -1.85 -26.09 15.02
C ASN A 146 -1.13 -27.16 14.18
N ASP A 147 -1.10 -26.94 12.86
CA ASP A 147 -0.59 -27.86 11.84
C ASP A 147 0.86 -27.56 11.46
N LEU A 148 1.62 -26.93 12.37
CA LEU A 148 3.00 -26.55 12.13
C LEU A 148 3.85 -27.78 11.78
N SER A 149 4.47 -27.72 10.63
CA SER A 149 5.48 -28.66 10.13
C SER A 149 6.66 -27.89 9.56
N PHE A 150 7.68 -28.60 9.09
CA PHE A 150 8.85 -27.98 8.45
C PHE A 150 9.11 -28.70 7.12
N ASP A 151 9.40 -27.90 6.09
CA ASP A 151 9.81 -28.43 4.80
C ASP A 151 11.23 -29.02 4.84
N GLU A 152 11.69 -29.57 3.73
CA GLU A 152 13.03 -30.16 3.57
C GLU A 152 14.18 -29.18 3.82
N ASN A 153 13.91 -27.86 3.70
CA ASN A 153 14.86 -26.78 3.96
C ASN A 153 14.75 -26.21 5.38
N GLY A 154 13.86 -26.79 6.21
CA GLY A 154 13.62 -26.35 7.57
C GLY A 154 12.79 -25.07 7.70
N ASN A 155 12.09 -24.66 6.65
CA ASN A 155 11.15 -23.54 6.73
C ASN A 155 9.82 -24.00 7.32
N PRO A 156 9.16 -23.16 8.16
CA PRO A 156 7.87 -23.50 8.73
C PRO A 156 6.78 -23.49 7.67
N VAL A 157 5.92 -24.50 7.72
CA VAL A 157 4.71 -24.63 6.92
C VAL A 157 3.54 -24.80 7.86
N SER A 158 2.59 -23.88 7.81
CA SER A 158 1.39 -23.91 8.65
C SER A 158 0.28 -23.06 8.06
N SER A 159 -0.98 -23.46 8.29
CA SER A 159 -2.17 -22.69 7.94
C SER A 159 -2.34 -21.42 8.82
N ASP A 160 -1.69 -21.39 9.98
CA ASP A 160 -1.83 -20.33 10.97
C ASP A 160 -0.89 -19.14 10.74
N TYR A 161 0.03 -19.26 9.79
CA TYR A 161 1.01 -18.23 9.43
C TYR A 161 0.93 -17.86 7.95
N LEU A 162 1.61 -16.78 7.59
CA LEU A 162 1.66 -16.29 6.23
C LEU A 162 2.31 -17.32 5.31
N TYR A 163 1.55 -17.77 4.31
CA TYR A 163 2.06 -18.53 3.17
C TYR A 163 2.29 -17.58 1.99
N MET A 164 3.45 -17.69 1.35
CA MET A 164 3.77 -16.94 0.13
C MET A 164 4.42 -17.85 -0.91
N ASN A 165 3.76 -18.00 -2.07
CA ASN A 165 4.35 -18.61 -3.25
C ASN A 165 5.12 -17.57 -4.06
N GLY A 166 6.41 -17.42 -3.76
CA GLY A 166 7.26 -16.38 -4.37
C GLY A 166 7.34 -16.48 -5.90
N ALA A 167 7.31 -17.68 -6.48
CA ALA A 167 7.36 -17.90 -7.93
C ALA A 167 6.09 -17.38 -8.62
N GLU A 168 4.92 -17.70 -8.06
CA GLU A 168 3.63 -17.22 -8.59
C GLU A 168 3.46 -15.72 -8.42
N ILE A 169 3.89 -15.17 -7.28
CA ILE A 169 3.92 -13.71 -7.05
C ILE A 169 4.83 -13.03 -8.07
N PHE A 170 5.99 -13.59 -8.35
CA PHE A 170 6.91 -13.04 -9.35
C PHE A 170 6.30 -13.10 -10.76
N THR A 171 5.69 -14.24 -11.13
CA THR A 171 5.01 -14.44 -12.43
C THR A 171 3.87 -13.44 -12.62
N PHE A 172 3.01 -13.28 -11.59
CA PHE A 172 1.97 -12.27 -11.57
C PHE A 172 2.54 -10.86 -11.77
N THR A 173 3.55 -10.50 -10.98
CA THR A 173 4.15 -9.17 -10.97
C THR A 173 4.75 -8.81 -12.33
N GLN A 174 5.56 -9.71 -12.91
CA GLN A 174 6.20 -9.44 -14.20
C GLN A 174 5.21 -9.31 -15.37
N LYS A 175 4.02 -9.88 -15.25
CA LYS A 175 2.95 -9.81 -16.26
C LYS A 175 2.12 -8.53 -16.09
N ASN A 176 1.65 -8.25 -14.88
CA ASN A 176 0.61 -7.25 -14.65
C ASN A 176 1.15 -5.85 -14.34
N VAL A 177 2.34 -5.72 -13.72
CA VAL A 177 2.87 -4.39 -13.39
C VAL A 177 3.20 -3.55 -14.63
N PRO A 178 3.84 -4.08 -15.68
CA PRO A 178 4.01 -3.31 -16.92
C PRO A 178 2.69 -2.89 -17.57
N VAL A 179 1.65 -3.73 -17.46
CA VAL A 179 0.32 -3.42 -18.00
C VAL A 179 -0.32 -2.27 -17.22
N VAL A 180 -0.34 -2.34 -15.89
CA VAL A 180 -0.94 -1.25 -15.09
C VAL A 180 -0.18 0.07 -15.26
N VAL A 181 1.14 0.05 -15.40
CA VAL A 181 1.92 1.25 -15.69
C VAL A 181 1.51 1.84 -17.04
N LYS A 182 1.42 1.02 -18.09
CA LYS A 182 0.97 1.45 -19.41
C LYS A 182 -0.45 2.01 -19.39
N ASP A 183 -1.38 1.31 -18.73
CA ASP A 183 -2.78 1.74 -18.64
C ASP A 183 -2.93 3.05 -17.84
N THR A 184 -2.09 3.22 -16.81
CA THR A 184 -2.03 4.46 -16.04
C THR A 184 -1.57 5.63 -16.92
N LEU A 185 -0.52 5.44 -17.72
CA LEU A 185 -0.04 6.45 -18.65
C LEU A 185 -1.12 6.82 -19.66
N LEU A 186 -1.75 5.83 -20.30
CA LEU A 186 -2.83 6.07 -21.27
C LEU A 186 -3.99 6.87 -20.68
N LYS A 187 -4.46 6.52 -19.49
CA LYS A 187 -5.56 7.22 -18.82
C LYS A 187 -5.24 8.66 -18.44
N ASN A 188 -3.96 8.97 -18.23
CA ASN A 188 -3.49 10.31 -17.91
C ASN A 188 -3.02 11.10 -19.15
N ASN A 189 -3.15 10.53 -20.37
CA ASN A 189 -2.66 11.10 -21.62
C ASN A 189 -1.16 11.46 -21.56
N LEU A 190 -0.36 10.56 -21.00
CA LEU A 190 1.09 10.72 -20.84
C LEU A 190 1.83 9.55 -21.51
N GLU A 191 3.06 9.84 -21.93
CA GLU A 191 4.03 8.84 -22.36
C GLU A 191 5.09 8.60 -21.26
N GLN A 192 5.75 7.45 -21.31
CA GLN A 192 6.72 7.08 -20.28
C GLN A 192 7.88 8.10 -20.09
N PRO A 193 8.43 8.74 -21.13
CA PRO A 193 9.48 9.76 -20.97
C PRO A 193 9.04 10.99 -20.17
N GLU A 194 7.73 11.30 -20.15
CA GLU A 194 7.16 12.44 -19.43
C GLU A 194 7.04 12.21 -17.92
N ILE A 195 7.30 10.97 -17.47
CA ILE A 195 7.34 10.66 -16.03
C ILE A 195 8.70 11.04 -15.47
N ASN A 196 8.67 11.87 -14.43
CA ASN A 196 9.84 12.33 -13.70
C ASN A 196 10.30 11.30 -12.66
N LEU A 197 9.36 10.60 -12.01
CA LEU A 197 9.67 9.61 -10.99
C LEU A 197 8.65 8.45 -10.99
N PHE A 198 9.16 7.23 -10.93
CA PHE A 198 8.36 6.01 -10.72
C PHE A 198 8.53 5.54 -9.28
N VAL A 199 7.46 5.53 -8.50
CA VAL A 199 7.41 5.03 -7.13
C VAL A 199 6.50 3.81 -7.09
N LEU A 200 7.07 2.64 -7.22
CA LEU A 200 6.36 1.38 -7.17
C LEU A 200 6.31 0.85 -5.72
N HIS A 201 5.36 -0.04 -5.44
CA HIS A 201 5.37 -0.82 -4.21
C HIS A 201 6.75 -1.44 -3.96
N GLN A 202 7.31 -1.21 -2.78
CA GLN A 202 8.67 -1.60 -2.40
C GLN A 202 8.72 -3.08 -1.93
N ALA A 203 8.49 -4.02 -2.86
CA ALA A 203 8.39 -5.44 -2.56
C ALA A 203 9.73 -6.05 -2.10
N ASN A 204 10.73 -6.03 -2.98
CA ASN A 204 12.13 -6.34 -2.71
C ASN A 204 13.00 -5.81 -3.86
N LYS A 205 14.30 -5.64 -3.60
CA LYS A 205 15.25 -5.02 -4.56
C LYS A 205 15.37 -5.81 -5.87
N TYR A 206 15.34 -7.13 -5.80
CA TYR A 206 15.42 -7.98 -7.00
C TYR A 206 14.23 -7.75 -7.94
N MET A 207 13.02 -7.81 -7.40
CA MET A 207 11.78 -7.60 -8.15
C MET A 207 11.71 -6.18 -8.74
N LEU A 208 12.05 -5.17 -7.97
CA LEU A 208 12.08 -3.78 -8.43
C LEU A 208 13.09 -3.58 -9.57
N ASN A 209 14.31 -4.10 -9.44
CA ASN A 209 15.32 -4.04 -10.50
C ASN A 209 14.87 -4.77 -11.78
N PHE A 210 14.22 -5.92 -11.63
CA PHE A 210 13.66 -6.67 -12.75
C PHE A 210 12.59 -5.82 -13.47
N LEU A 211 11.63 -5.25 -12.73
CA LEU A 211 10.55 -4.43 -13.29
C LEU A 211 11.12 -3.18 -13.99
N ARG A 212 12.04 -2.46 -13.36
CA ARG A 212 12.70 -1.29 -13.95
C ARG A 212 13.32 -1.64 -15.30
N LYS A 213 14.14 -2.70 -15.36
CA LYS A 213 14.80 -3.15 -16.59
C LYS A 213 13.78 -3.61 -17.64
N LYS A 214 12.76 -4.38 -17.25
CA LYS A 214 11.70 -4.87 -18.16
C LYS A 214 10.92 -3.72 -18.80
N MET A 215 10.62 -2.68 -18.03
CA MET A 215 9.93 -1.49 -18.52
C MET A 215 10.87 -0.45 -19.14
N LYS A 216 12.19 -0.72 -19.18
CA LYS A 216 13.22 0.18 -19.71
C LYS A 216 13.19 1.58 -19.07
N ILE A 217 12.96 1.63 -17.77
CA ILE A 217 12.97 2.88 -16.99
C ILE A 217 14.41 3.19 -16.59
N GLU A 218 14.84 4.43 -16.80
CA GLU A 218 16.12 4.96 -16.35
C GLU A 218 16.26 4.85 -14.84
N GLU A 219 17.48 4.60 -14.34
CA GLU A 219 17.71 4.35 -12.92
C GLU A 219 17.39 5.58 -12.07
N GLU A 220 17.72 6.75 -12.58
CA GLU A 220 17.49 8.05 -11.95
C GLU A 220 16.01 8.36 -11.77
N LYS A 221 15.14 7.81 -12.63
CA LYS A 221 13.70 7.97 -12.59
C LYS A 221 12.99 6.90 -11.77
N PHE A 222 13.70 5.90 -11.23
CA PHE A 222 13.09 4.81 -10.47
C PHE A 222 13.48 4.88 -8.99
N TYR A 223 12.48 4.95 -8.10
CA TYR A 223 12.73 5.17 -6.69
C TYR A 223 12.79 3.88 -5.89
N TYR A 224 13.82 3.76 -5.05
CA TYR A 224 14.03 2.64 -4.14
C TYR A 224 14.07 3.15 -2.70
N PHE A 225 13.20 2.62 -1.85
CA PHE A 225 13.18 2.91 -0.42
C PHE A 225 12.75 1.66 0.36
N LEU A 226 13.67 0.73 0.55
CA LEU A 226 13.40 -0.54 1.23
C LEU A 226 14.56 -1.07 2.07
N SER A 227 15.77 -0.50 1.93
CA SER A 227 16.97 -1.02 2.61
C SER A 227 16.89 -0.97 4.14
N GLU A 228 16.21 0.01 4.69
CA GLU A 228 16.07 0.22 6.14
C GLU A 228 14.73 -0.28 6.70
N VAL A 229 13.69 -0.36 5.86
CA VAL A 229 12.33 -0.63 6.32
C VAL A 229 11.74 -1.94 5.76
N GLY A 230 12.35 -2.50 4.73
CA GLY A 230 11.83 -3.69 4.04
C GLY A 230 10.53 -3.42 3.28
N ASN A 231 9.79 -4.51 3.05
CA ASN A 231 8.45 -4.45 2.47
C ASN A 231 7.42 -4.13 3.57
N THR A 232 6.99 -2.90 3.63
CA THR A 232 5.98 -2.40 4.60
C THR A 232 4.56 -2.44 4.04
N VAL A 233 4.30 -3.31 3.07
CA VAL A 233 3.00 -3.62 2.49
C VAL A 233 2.28 -2.36 1.99
N SER A 234 1.12 -1.99 2.59
CA SER A 234 0.34 -0.80 2.21
C SER A 234 1.06 0.52 2.49
N SER A 235 1.99 0.55 3.45
CA SER A 235 2.77 1.74 3.81
C SER A 235 4.00 1.97 2.93
N SER A 236 4.37 1.04 2.04
CA SER A 236 5.62 1.11 1.28
C SER A 236 5.70 2.29 0.30
N ILE A 237 4.61 2.57 -0.42
CA ILE A 237 4.54 3.72 -1.35
C ILE A 237 4.56 5.04 -0.59
N PRO A 238 3.68 5.28 0.42
CA PRO A 238 3.68 6.57 1.10
C PRO A 238 4.97 6.86 1.88
N LEU A 239 5.65 5.85 2.42
CA LEU A 239 6.97 6.03 3.02
C LEU A 239 8.02 6.43 1.98
N ALA A 240 8.02 5.76 0.82
CA ALA A 240 8.89 6.11 -0.31
C ALA A 240 8.61 7.54 -0.81
N LEU A 241 7.34 7.97 -0.90
CA LEU A 241 6.97 9.34 -1.24
C LEU A 241 7.47 10.35 -0.18
N CYS A 242 7.34 10.02 1.09
CA CYS A 242 7.83 10.89 2.17
C CYS A 242 9.33 11.15 2.05
N GLU A 243 10.12 10.11 1.77
CA GLU A 243 11.56 10.24 1.61
C GLU A 243 11.92 10.94 0.29
N ALA A 244 11.27 10.60 -0.81
CA ALA A 244 11.46 11.29 -2.10
C ALA A 244 11.16 12.81 -1.99
N LYS A 245 10.17 13.19 -1.14
CA LYS A 245 9.88 14.60 -0.85
C LYS A 245 11.03 15.26 -0.08
N ARG A 246 11.62 14.59 0.92
CA ARG A 246 12.78 15.10 1.66
C ARG A 246 14.00 15.30 0.77
N GLU A 247 14.16 14.44 -0.23
CA GLU A 247 15.23 14.55 -1.25
C GLU A 247 14.91 15.54 -2.37
N ASN A 248 13.79 16.26 -2.31
CA ASN A 248 13.30 17.19 -3.36
C ASN A 248 13.13 16.50 -4.74
N ARG A 249 12.75 15.23 -4.75
CA ARG A 249 12.54 14.43 -5.97
C ARG A 249 11.08 14.36 -6.42
N LEU A 250 10.12 14.85 -5.63
CA LEU A 250 8.71 14.93 -6.01
C LEU A 250 8.46 16.22 -6.78
N ASN A 251 8.65 16.16 -8.09
CA ASN A 251 8.35 17.26 -9.01
C ASN A 251 7.86 16.71 -10.35
N GLY A 252 6.99 17.45 -11.04
CA GLY A 252 6.39 17.06 -12.30
C GLY A 252 5.51 15.82 -12.16
N ASN A 253 5.58 14.89 -13.12
CA ASN A 253 4.73 13.71 -13.14
C ASN A 253 5.38 12.56 -12.36
N VAL A 254 4.73 12.12 -11.27
CA VAL A 254 5.16 11.00 -10.43
C VAL A 254 4.17 9.84 -10.59
N LEU A 255 4.61 8.72 -11.16
CA LEU A 255 3.75 7.55 -11.34
C LEU A 255 3.88 6.60 -10.14
N LEU A 256 2.75 6.30 -9.52
CA LEU A 256 2.63 5.32 -8.45
C LEU A 256 2.05 4.01 -8.99
N ALA A 257 2.59 2.86 -8.56
CA ALA A 257 1.99 1.56 -8.85
C ALA A 257 2.11 0.62 -7.64
N GLY A 258 0.96 0.24 -7.09
CA GLY A 258 0.81 -0.77 -6.04
C GLY A 258 0.33 -2.09 -6.61
N PHE A 259 0.87 -3.21 -6.13
CA PHE A 259 0.51 -4.56 -6.61
C PHE A 259 0.87 -5.62 -5.58
N GLY A 260 0.06 -6.65 -5.46
CA GLY A 260 0.32 -7.75 -4.53
C GLY A 260 -0.89 -8.64 -4.26
N VAL A 261 -1.05 -8.95 -2.98
CA VAL A 261 -2.08 -9.87 -2.47
C VAL A 261 -3.46 -9.59 -3.04
N GLY A 262 -4.17 -10.67 -3.37
CA GLY A 262 -5.52 -10.62 -3.93
C GLY A 262 -5.72 -11.59 -5.11
N TYR A 263 -5.11 -11.53 -6.30
CA TYR A 263 -4.21 -10.40 -6.61
C TYR A 263 -4.96 -9.09 -6.80
N SER A 264 -4.31 -7.99 -6.45
CA SER A 264 -4.81 -6.67 -6.78
C SER A 264 -3.66 -5.74 -7.21
N TRP A 265 -3.97 -4.79 -8.08
CA TRP A 265 -3.01 -3.78 -8.53
C TRP A 265 -3.70 -2.46 -8.85
N ALA A 266 -2.95 -1.39 -8.74
CA ALA A 266 -3.44 -0.05 -9.02
C ALA A 266 -2.30 0.86 -9.44
N GLY A 267 -2.58 1.80 -10.35
CA GLY A 267 -1.67 2.85 -10.76
C GLY A 267 -2.37 4.21 -10.82
N VAL A 268 -1.61 5.27 -10.58
CA VAL A 268 -2.05 6.67 -10.67
C VAL A 268 -0.85 7.55 -10.96
N VAL A 269 -1.06 8.69 -11.61
CA VAL A 269 -0.05 9.76 -11.71
C VAL A 269 -0.41 10.88 -10.74
N LEU A 270 0.60 11.35 -10.00
CA LEU A 270 0.55 12.60 -9.26
C LEU A 270 1.27 13.67 -10.08
N LYS A 271 0.66 14.85 -10.23
CA LYS A 271 1.28 16.04 -10.83
C LYS A 271 1.69 16.98 -9.71
N ALA A 272 2.99 16.98 -9.35
CA ALA A 272 3.58 17.72 -8.23
C ALA A 272 4.28 19.01 -8.68
#